data_36fc00cfb54585f7b01ac363d73e38b9
#
_entry.id   36fc00cfb54585f7b01ac363d73e38b9
#
_cell.length_a   1.000
_cell.length_b   1.000
_cell.length_c   1.000
_cell.angle_alpha   90.00
_cell.angle_beta   90.00
_cell.angle_gamma   90.00
#
_symmetry.space_group_name_H-M   'P 1'
#
loop_
_entity.id
_entity.type
_entity.pdbx_description
1 polymer ?
#
loop_
_entity_poly.entity_id
_entity_poly.type
_entity_poly.pdbx_seq_one_letter_code
_entity_poly.pdbx_strand_id
1 'polypeptide(L)'
;MRVDQSLNAAEVAAIAREAYIYSFPMLMGYRFGYATFLQPASPAYRGPANAGPYGEAVTLDHRFRDVITPNADTPYSFGLLDFRAGPLVLSVPEVTDRYYVMQFEDLYGQNDLYVGSRSTGTAAGTYFLTGPSWQGEVPDGFSATHQFETDLVFLIGRSQLLGLADAPALAAIMRQYRLEPYAVLAGDPAPALPAYDWPHWDDEASRDERFLGYLNALLPLCQPPHPDETEMLARFARIGVGPGLPADVDALTDDVRGALSNGVAEAREELSGASS
;
A
#
# COMPACT_ATOMS: atom_id res chain seq x y z
N MET A 1 4.05 -25.10 -4.97
CA MET A 1 5.28 -24.32 -5.24
C MET A 1 6.40 -25.24 -5.73
N ARG A 2 7.28 -24.78 -6.60
CA ARG A 2 8.46 -25.55 -7.05
C ARG A 2 9.71 -24.71 -6.84
N VAL A 3 10.69 -25.29 -6.14
CA VAL A 3 12.04 -24.73 -6.03
C VAL A 3 12.96 -25.50 -7.01
N ASP A 4 13.83 -24.78 -7.69
CA ASP A 4 14.78 -25.34 -8.65
C ASP A 4 15.73 -26.31 -7.93
N GLN A 5 15.66 -27.59 -8.30
CA GLN A 5 16.45 -28.66 -7.68
C GLN A 5 17.96 -28.60 -7.94
N SER A 6 18.41 -27.72 -8.85
CA SER A 6 19.83 -27.49 -9.08
C SER A 6 20.46 -26.55 -8.03
N LEU A 7 19.64 -25.87 -7.21
CA LEU A 7 20.11 -24.99 -6.15
C LEU A 7 20.55 -25.79 -4.92
N ASN A 8 21.66 -25.42 -4.34
CA ASN A 8 22.02 -25.86 -3.00
C ASN A 8 21.36 -24.99 -1.92
N ALA A 9 21.40 -25.41 -0.65
CA ALA A 9 20.74 -24.71 0.46
C ALA A 9 21.22 -23.26 0.63
N ALA A 10 22.49 -22.98 0.43
CA ALA A 10 23.05 -21.63 0.54
C ALA A 10 22.53 -20.70 -0.58
N GLU A 11 22.40 -21.21 -1.80
CA GLU A 11 21.83 -20.48 -2.92
C GLU A 11 20.34 -20.19 -2.69
N VAL A 12 19.58 -21.17 -2.18
CA VAL A 12 18.15 -20.97 -1.80
C VAL A 12 18.03 -19.87 -0.75
N ALA A 13 18.84 -19.91 0.32
CA ALA A 13 18.82 -18.91 1.38
C ALA A 13 19.18 -17.52 0.84
N ALA A 14 20.22 -17.39 0.00
CA ALA A 14 20.62 -16.12 -0.58
C ALA A 14 19.50 -15.50 -1.44
N ILE A 15 18.82 -16.30 -2.28
CA ILE A 15 17.71 -15.82 -3.10
C ILE A 15 16.51 -15.44 -2.21
N ALA A 16 16.20 -16.24 -1.19
CA ALA A 16 15.10 -15.95 -0.27
C ALA A 16 15.35 -14.65 0.51
N ARG A 17 16.60 -14.41 0.95
CA ARG A 17 16.98 -13.14 1.60
C ARG A 17 16.70 -11.94 0.70
N GLU A 18 17.14 -11.97 -0.54
CA GLU A 18 16.92 -10.88 -1.48
C GLU A 18 15.43 -10.68 -1.81
N ALA A 19 14.71 -11.78 -2.05
CA ALA A 19 13.27 -11.73 -2.32
C ALA A 19 12.48 -11.17 -1.13
N TYR A 20 12.89 -11.48 0.10
CA TYR A 20 12.28 -10.93 1.31
C TYR A 20 12.54 -9.41 1.43
N ILE A 21 13.77 -8.95 1.21
CA ILE A 21 14.11 -7.52 1.23
C ILE A 21 13.30 -6.76 0.17
N TYR A 22 13.22 -7.29 -1.05
CA TYR A 22 12.42 -6.72 -2.13
C TYR A 22 10.94 -6.61 -1.76
N SER A 23 10.38 -7.65 -1.13
CA SER A 23 8.97 -7.70 -0.77
C SER A 23 8.61 -6.93 0.49
N PHE A 24 9.58 -6.51 1.30
CA PHE A 24 9.33 -5.96 2.63
C PHE A 24 8.40 -4.74 2.64
N PRO A 25 8.53 -3.73 1.74
CA PRO A 25 7.55 -2.65 1.66
C PRO A 25 6.14 -3.15 1.33
N MET A 26 6.02 -4.09 0.38
CA MET A 26 4.72 -4.69 0.00
C MET A 26 4.06 -5.40 1.19
N LEU A 27 4.84 -6.16 1.97
CA LEU A 27 4.35 -6.86 3.17
C LEU A 27 3.85 -5.85 4.22
N MET A 28 4.59 -4.78 4.46
CA MET A 28 4.21 -3.77 5.45
C MET A 28 2.98 -2.96 5.01
N GLY A 29 2.93 -2.56 3.74
CA GLY A 29 1.75 -1.92 3.15
C GLY A 29 0.52 -2.84 3.20
N TYR A 30 0.68 -4.11 2.80
CA TYR A 30 -0.41 -5.09 2.86
C TYR A 30 -0.91 -5.34 4.28
N ARG A 31 -0.02 -5.51 5.25
CA ARG A 31 -0.36 -5.62 6.68
C ARG A 31 -1.29 -4.50 7.13
N PHE A 32 -0.90 -3.26 6.82
CA PHE A 32 -1.70 -2.08 7.16
C PHE A 32 -3.03 -2.09 6.41
N GLY A 33 -3.01 -2.27 5.09
CA GLY A 33 -4.19 -2.28 4.24
C GLY A 33 -5.18 -3.39 4.58
N TYR A 34 -4.68 -4.60 4.88
CA TYR A 34 -5.49 -5.73 5.27
C TYR A 34 -6.30 -5.42 6.55
N ALA A 35 -5.63 -4.95 7.60
CA ALA A 35 -6.27 -4.64 8.86
C ALA A 35 -7.24 -3.45 8.76
N THR A 36 -6.93 -2.46 7.92
CA THR A 36 -7.61 -1.17 7.90
C THR A 36 -8.76 -1.09 6.89
N PHE A 37 -8.68 -1.83 5.77
CA PHE A 37 -9.60 -1.68 4.64
C PHE A 37 -10.14 -3.00 4.07
N LEU A 38 -9.38 -4.11 4.18
CA LEU A 38 -9.75 -5.37 3.52
C LEU A 38 -10.43 -6.37 4.47
N GLN A 39 -10.28 -6.21 5.80
CA GLN A 39 -10.86 -7.09 6.80
C GLN A 39 -11.92 -6.35 7.65
N PRO A 40 -13.23 -6.42 7.28
CA PRO A 40 -14.27 -5.69 8.01
C PRO A 40 -14.42 -6.07 9.49
N ALA A 41 -13.98 -7.28 9.87
CA ALA A 41 -14.01 -7.74 11.27
C ALA A 41 -12.82 -7.22 12.10
N SER A 42 -11.85 -6.55 11.48
CA SER A 42 -10.70 -5.98 12.17
C SER A 42 -11.12 -4.80 13.07
N PRO A 43 -10.60 -4.70 14.31
CA PRO A 43 -10.83 -3.53 15.16
C PRO A 43 -10.22 -2.24 14.58
N ALA A 44 -9.27 -2.35 13.66
CA ALA A 44 -8.67 -1.23 12.95
C ALA A 44 -9.42 -0.82 11.67
N TYR A 45 -10.49 -1.54 11.30
CA TYR A 45 -11.23 -1.28 10.07
C TYR A 45 -11.82 0.12 10.04
N ARG A 46 -11.56 0.87 8.97
CA ARG A 46 -12.01 2.25 8.79
C ARG A 46 -13.09 2.40 7.72
N GLY A 47 -13.09 1.54 6.72
CA GLY A 47 -14.06 1.58 5.62
C GLY A 47 -13.55 0.84 4.38
N PRO A 48 -14.37 0.74 3.32
CA PRO A 48 -13.98 0.04 2.09
C PRO A 48 -12.95 0.81 1.28
N ALA A 49 -12.22 0.10 0.41
CA ALA A 49 -11.39 0.73 -0.62
C ALA A 49 -12.22 1.59 -1.58
N ASN A 50 -11.56 2.49 -2.30
CA ASN A 50 -12.15 3.39 -3.30
C ASN A 50 -13.24 4.33 -2.74
N ALA A 51 -13.17 4.62 -1.45
CA ALA A 51 -14.00 5.59 -0.76
C ALA A 51 -13.19 6.30 0.35
N GLY A 52 -13.74 7.35 0.92
CA GLY A 52 -13.05 8.12 1.96
C GLY A 52 -12.50 9.45 1.45
N PRO A 53 -11.30 9.92 1.91
CA PRO A 53 -10.47 9.29 2.94
C PRO A 53 -11.11 9.32 4.33
N TYR A 54 -10.77 8.35 5.17
CA TYR A 54 -11.34 8.16 6.51
C TYR A 54 -10.43 8.78 7.56
N GLY A 55 -10.93 9.71 8.34
CA GLY A 55 -10.16 10.37 9.39
C GLY A 55 -11.03 11.19 10.32
N GLU A 56 -10.47 11.48 11.49
CA GLU A 56 -11.10 12.30 12.52
C GLU A 56 -10.13 13.40 12.96
N ALA A 57 -10.66 14.59 13.27
CA ALA A 57 -9.89 15.70 13.80
C ALA A 57 -9.58 15.50 15.29
N VAL A 58 -8.84 14.44 15.60
CA VAL A 58 -8.45 14.08 16.96
C VAL A 58 -6.95 14.15 17.13
N THR A 59 -6.50 14.52 18.30
CA THR A 59 -5.08 14.49 18.67
C THR A 59 -4.70 13.09 19.17
N LEU A 60 -3.53 12.63 18.75
CA LEU A 60 -2.89 11.47 19.36
C LEU A 60 -2.06 11.94 20.55
N ASP A 61 -2.14 11.25 21.65
CA ASP A 61 -1.35 11.54 22.85
C ASP A 61 -0.31 10.43 23.12
N HIS A 62 0.48 10.62 24.17
CA HIS A 62 1.54 9.70 24.57
C HIS A 62 1.09 8.25 24.87
N ARG A 63 -0.21 7.99 24.93
CA ARG A 63 -0.78 6.63 25.13
C ARG A 63 -0.98 5.87 23.85
N PHE A 64 -1.03 6.58 22.71
CA PHE A 64 -1.14 5.93 21.41
C PHE A 64 0.17 5.20 21.07
N ARG A 65 0.08 3.90 20.77
CA ARG A 65 1.23 3.01 20.57
C ARG A 65 1.24 2.29 19.21
N ASP A 66 0.25 2.54 18.35
CA ASP A 66 0.09 1.82 17.09
C ASP A 66 1.15 2.22 16.05
N VAL A 67 1.79 3.38 16.23
CA VAL A 67 2.93 3.84 15.44
C VAL A 67 4.05 4.37 16.35
N ILE A 68 5.30 4.31 15.89
CA ILE A 68 6.51 4.59 16.70
C ILE A 68 6.55 6.07 17.13
N THR A 69 6.22 7.00 16.25
CA THR A 69 6.26 8.44 16.48
C THR A 69 4.99 9.11 15.94
N PRO A 70 3.83 8.95 16.62
CA PRO A 70 2.59 9.51 16.15
C PRO A 70 2.64 11.04 16.17
N ASN A 71 2.04 11.65 15.16
CA ASN A 71 1.98 13.10 15.04
C ASN A 71 0.82 13.65 15.89
N ALA A 72 1.11 14.59 16.78
CA ALA A 72 0.13 15.11 17.73
C ALA A 72 -0.68 16.30 17.19
N ASP A 73 -0.19 17.01 16.17
CA ASP A 73 -0.76 18.26 15.66
C ASP A 73 -1.26 18.19 14.21
N THR A 74 -1.12 17.05 13.56
CA THR A 74 -1.65 16.81 12.22
C THR A 74 -2.44 15.50 12.16
N PRO A 75 -3.71 15.52 12.60
CA PRO A 75 -4.62 14.38 12.49
C PRO A 75 -4.59 13.73 11.11
N TYR A 76 -4.71 12.39 11.12
CA TYR A 76 -4.58 11.57 9.93
C TYR A 76 -5.92 11.32 9.23
N SER A 77 -5.85 11.19 7.92
CA SER A 77 -6.87 10.59 7.07
C SER A 77 -6.25 9.43 6.29
N PHE A 78 -6.96 8.33 6.15
CA PHE A 78 -6.45 7.13 5.47
C PHE A 78 -7.39 6.71 4.35
N GLY A 79 -6.84 6.18 3.29
CA GLY A 79 -7.58 5.60 2.18
C GLY A 79 -6.81 4.46 1.54
N LEU A 80 -7.54 3.55 0.91
CA LEU A 80 -6.99 2.53 0.04
C LEU A 80 -7.59 2.71 -1.34
N LEU A 81 -6.73 2.86 -2.33
CA LEU A 81 -7.06 2.92 -3.73
C LEU A 81 -6.83 1.55 -4.34
N ASP A 82 -7.83 1.02 -5.03
CA ASP A 82 -7.74 -0.21 -5.80
C ASP A 82 -8.18 0.11 -7.23
N PHE A 83 -7.20 0.28 -8.11
CA PHE A 83 -7.40 0.71 -9.49
C PHE A 83 -7.90 -0.39 -10.42
N ARG A 84 -8.02 -1.63 -9.96
CA ARG A 84 -8.57 -2.73 -10.77
C ARG A 84 -10.03 -2.48 -11.20
N ALA A 85 -10.74 -1.60 -10.48
CA ALA A 85 -12.10 -1.19 -10.84
C ALA A 85 -12.15 0.04 -11.77
N GLY A 86 -11.00 0.64 -12.10
CA GLY A 86 -10.89 1.82 -12.95
C GLY A 86 -10.37 3.06 -12.23
N PRO A 87 -10.37 4.22 -12.91
CA PRO A 87 -9.86 5.46 -12.39
C PRO A 87 -10.59 5.97 -11.15
N LEU A 88 -9.84 6.64 -10.27
CA LEU A 88 -10.35 7.31 -9.08
C LEU A 88 -10.11 8.82 -9.15
N VAL A 89 -10.90 9.57 -8.41
CA VAL A 89 -10.76 11.02 -8.28
C VAL A 89 -10.57 11.37 -6.81
N LEU A 90 -9.48 12.08 -6.52
CA LEU A 90 -9.34 12.80 -5.26
C LEU A 90 -9.84 14.22 -5.44
N SER A 91 -10.77 14.67 -4.60
CA SER A 91 -11.19 16.08 -4.50
C SER A 91 -10.77 16.65 -3.15
N VAL A 92 -10.14 17.83 -3.19
CA VAL A 92 -9.75 18.57 -2.00
C VAL A 92 -10.39 19.97 -2.03
N PRO A 93 -10.87 20.50 -0.88
CA PRO A 93 -11.36 21.87 -0.81
C PRO A 93 -10.20 22.89 -0.82
N GLU A 94 -10.51 24.16 -0.90
CA GLU A 94 -9.54 25.23 -0.58
C GLU A 94 -9.17 25.17 0.90
N VAL A 95 -7.84 25.16 1.19
CA VAL A 95 -7.28 25.13 2.55
C VAL A 95 -6.17 26.16 2.65
N THR A 96 -6.50 27.39 3.02
CA THR A 96 -5.56 28.53 3.01
C THR A 96 -4.95 28.85 4.38
N ASP A 97 -5.57 28.39 5.47
CA ASP A 97 -5.25 28.79 6.84
C ASP A 97 -4.34 27.81 7.60
N ARG A 98 -4.06 26.64 7.00
CA ARG A 98 -3.28 25.58 7.64
C ARG A 98 -2.54 24.70 6.64
N TYR A 99 -1.57 23.92 7.14
CA TYR A 99 -0.92 22.88 6.37
C TYR A 99 -1.84 21.67 6.17
N TYR A 100 -1.83 21.13 4.96
CA TYR A 100 -2.36 19.80 4.68
C TYR A 100 -1.54 19.08 3.61
N VAL A 101 -1.61 17.78 3.60
CA VAL A 101 -1.05 16.91 2.55
C VAL A 101 -1.86 15.61 2.45
N MET A 102 -2.07 15.16 1.24
CA MET A 102 -2.46 13.81 0.87
C MET A 102 -1.25 13.16 0.22
N GLN A 103 -0.65 12.22 0.90
CA GLN A 103 0.50 11.42 0.47
C GLN A 103 -0.01 10.11 -0.07
N PHE A 104 0.52 9.68 -1.21
CA PHE A 104 0.18 8.41 -1.83
C PHE A 104 1.42 7.54 -1.87
N GLU A 105 1.29 6.33 -1.35
CA GLU A 105 2.35 5.34 -1.25
C GLU A 105 1.91 4.07 -1.98
N ASP A 106 2.72 3.60 -2.91
CA ASP A 106 2.47 2.40 -3.69
C ASP A 106 2.90 1.11 -2.95
N LEU A 107 2.74 -0.06 -3.59
CA LEU A 107 3.17 -1.34 -3.01
C LEU A 107 4.69 -1.47 -2.88
N TYR A 108 5.47 -0.71 -3.64
CA TYR A 108 6.93 -0.68 -3.50
C TYR A 108 7.40 0.18 -2.33
N GLY A 109 6.48 0.86 -1.62
CA GLY A 109 6.77 1.78 -0.52
C GLY A 109 7.27 3.14 -1.02
N GLN A 110 7.01 3.47 -2.28
CA GLN A 110 7.38 4.76 -2.84
C GLN A 110 6.28 5.78 -2.62
N ASN A 111 6.68 6.97 -2.20
CA ASN A 111 5.78 8.12 -2.09
C ASN A 111 5.71 8.82 -3.46
N ASP A 112 4.81 8.35 -4.29
CA ASP A 112 4.76 8.69 -5.71
C ASP A 112 4.04 10.00 -6.01
N LEU A 113 3.05 10.37 -5.17
CA LEU A 113 2.28 11.61 -5.33
C LEU A 113 2.04 12.29 -3.99
N TYR A 114 2.15 13.62 -4.01
CA TYR A 114 1.73 14.49 -2.92
C TYR A 114 0.75 15.56 -3.44
N VAL A 115 -0.42 15.66 -2.82
CA VAL A 115 -1.38 16.76 -3.03
C VAL A 115 -1.49 17.55 -1.74
N GLY A 116 -1.24 18.85 -1.77
CA GLY A 116 -1.32 19.66 -0.56
C GLY A 116 -0.50 20.94 -0.61
N SER A 117 -0.44 21.63 0.52
CA SER A 117 0.06 23.01 0.65
C SER A 117 1.44 23.25 0.05
N ARG A 118 2.33 22.23 0.04
CA ARG A 118 3.72 22.36 -0.46
C ARG A 118 3.92 21.87 -1.88
N SER A 119 3.05 21.00 -2.38
CA SER A 119 3.19 20.37 -3.70
C SER A 119 2.27 20.99 -4.74
N THR A 120 0.97 21.11 -4.44
CA THR A 120 -0.05 21.60 -5.38
C THR A 120 -0.69 22.91 -4.96
N GLY A 121 -0.33 23.44 -3.79
CA GLY A 121 -0.88 24.67 -3.24
C GLY A 121 -2.12 24.42 -2.38
N THR A 122 -2.85 25.52 -2.11
CA THR A 122 -3.96 25.56 -1.15
C THR A 122 -5.33 25.72 -1.79
N ALA A 123 -5.39 25.90 -3.11
CA ALA A 123 -6.66 26.01 -3.84
C ALA A 123 -7.41 24.68 -3.85
N ALA A 124 -8.74 24.76 -3.98
CA ALA A 124 -9.54 23.57 -4.26
C ALA A 124 -9.10 22.90 -5.57
N GLY A 125 -9.12 21.57 -5.60
CA GLY A 125 -8.68 20.83 -6.78
C GLY A 125 -9.24 19.43 -6.86
N THR A 126 -9.23 18.90 -8.08
CA THR A 126 -9.60 17.52 -8.40
C THR A 126 -8.46 16.84 -9.16
N TYR A 127 -8.11 15.64 -8.75
CA TYR A 127 -6.95 14.90 -9.27
C TYR A 127 -7.43 13.56 -9.83
N PHE A 128 -7.13 13.32 -11.11
CA PHE A 128 -7.50 12.08 -11.79
C PHE A 128 -6.37 11.07 -11.61
N LEU A 129 -6.68 9.93 -10.99
CA LEU A 129 -5.72 8.93 -10.55
C LEU A 129 -6.00 7.59 -11.23
N THR A 130 -4.96 6.93 -11.73
CA THR A 130 -5.07 5.67 -12.45
C THR A 130 -4.04 4.65 -12.01
N GLY A 131 -4.33 3.37 -12.18
CA GLY A 131 -3.37 2.28 -12.01
C GLY A 131 -2.56 2.01 -13.28
N PRO A 132 -1.60 1.06 -13.23
CA PRO A 132 -0.61 0.84 -14.27
C PRO A 132 -1.21 0.32 -15.59
N SER A 133 -2.31 -0.40 -15.53
CA SER A 133 -2.95 -1.01 -16.71
C SER A 133 -3.90 -0.08 -17.46
N TRP A 134 -4.18 1.11 -16.92
CA TRP A 134 -5.14 2.02 -17.53
C TRP A 134 -4.59 2.66 -18.82
N GLN A 135 -5.39 2.62 -19.91
CA GLN A 135 -5.01 3.09 -21.25
C GLN A 135 -6.05 4.06 -21.83
N GLY A 136 -7.00 4.54 -21.02
CA GLY A 136 -8.04 5.45 -21.48
C GLY A 136 -7.54 6.88 -21.72
N GLU A 137 -8.41 7.73 -22.22
CA GLU A 137 -8.15 9.17 -22.32
C GLU A 137 -8.50 9.86 -21.01
N VAL A 138 -7.64 10.76 -20.55
CA VAL A 138 -7.93 11.59 -19.38
C VAL A 138 -8.95 12.65 -19.76
N PRO A 139 -10.10 12.72 -19.08
CA PRO A 139 -11.08 13.76 -19.34
C PRO A 139 -10.55 15.15 -18.97
N ASP A 140 -11.06 16.18 -19.64
CA ASP A 140 -10.74 17.57 -19.32
C ASP A 140 -11.30 17.99 -17.94
N GLY A 141 -10.70 19.01 -17.35
CA GLY A 141 -11.22 19.68 -16.15
C GLY A 141 -10.60 19.26 -14.83
N PHE A 142 -9.65 18.34 -14.83
CA PHE A 142 -8.87 17.98 -13.64
C PHE A 142 -7.68 18.93 -13.41
N SER A 143 -7.35 19.19 -12.16
CA SER A 143 -6.21 20.02 -11.77
C SER A 143 -4.87 19.37 -12.14
N ALA A 144 -4.79 18.05 -12.01
CA ALA A 144 -3.67 17.22 -12.47
C ALA A 144 -4.10 15.75 -12.60
N THR A 145 -3.25 14.97 -13.22
CA THR A 145 -3.43 13.52 -13.41
C THR A 145 -2.19 12.79 -12.95
N HIS A 146 -2.37 11.57 -12.45
CA HIS A 146 -1.25 10.72 -12.06
C HIS A 146 -1.57 9.25 -12.35
N GLN A 147 -0.60 8.51 -12.90
CA GLN A 147 -0.68 7.07 -13.10
C GLN A 147 0.33 6.38 -12.20
N PHE A 148 -0.18 5.53 -11.30
CA PHE A 148 0.64 4.76 -10.36
C PHE A 148 1.20 3.49 -11.00
N GLU A 149 2.29 2.98 -10.44
CA GLU A 149 2.94 1.74 -10.87
C GLU A 149 2.31 0.48 -10.25
N THR A 150 1.39 0.63 -9.30
CA THR A 150 0.66 -0.48 -8.69
C THR A 150 -0.84 -0.22 -8.67
N ASP A 151 -1.64 -1.30 -8.75
CA ASP A 151 -3.09 -1.22 -8.68
C ASP A 151 -3.59 -0.93 -7.26
N LEU A 152 -2.77 -1.19 -6.25
CA LEU A 152 -3.08 -0.92 -4.85
C LEU A 152 -2.18 0.20 -4.34
N VAL A 153 -2.80 1.28 -3.85
CA VAL A 153 -2.10 2.48 -3.36
C VAL A 153 -2.71 2.94 -2.04
N PHE A 154 -1.87 3.31 -1.10
CA PHE A 154 -2.27 3.84 0.20
C PHE A 154 -2.28 5.36 0.20
N LEU A 155 -3.36 5.95 0.70
CA LEU A 155 -3.46 7.39 0.94
C LEU A 155 -3.29 7.64 2.45
N ILE A 156 -2.34 8.52 2.78
CA ILE A 156 -2.10 9.01 4.14
C ILE A 156 -2.22 10.53 4.12
N GLY A 157 -3.38 11.03 4.54
CA GLY A 157 -3.63 12.46 4.69
C GLY A 157 -3.16 12.97 6.05
N ARG A 158 -2.66 14.21 6.08
CA ARG A 158 -2.32 14.94 7.31
C ARG A 158 -2.87 16.34 7.17
N SER A 159 -3.60 16.82 8.18
CA SER A 159 -4.18 18.16 8.20
C SER A 159 -3.90 18.81 9.54
N GLN A 160 -3.30 20.01 9.52
CA GLN A 160 -2.84 20.69 10.74
C GLN A 160 -4.01 21.09 11.63
N LEU A 161 -3.90 20.74 12.91
CA LEU A 161 -4.78 21.16 13.99
C LEU A 161 -4.12 22.32 14.76
N LEU A 162 -4.77 23.49 14.79
CA LEU A 162 -4.25 24.72 15.40
C LEU A 162 -4.56 24.80 16.91
N GLY A 163 -4.72 23.65 17.55
CA GLY A 163 -5.05 23.50 18.97
C GLY A 163 -6.42 22.85 19.17
N LEU A 164 -6.72 22.42 20.39
CA LEU A 164 -7.95 21.64 20.68
C LEU A 164 -9.25 22.38 20.33
N ALA A 165 -9.27 23.70 20.49
CA ALA A 165 -10.45 24.51 20.15
C ALA A 165 -10.74 24.56 18.64
N ASP A 166 -9.75 24.25 17.80
CA ASP A 166 -9.85 24.24 16.33
C ASP A 166 -10.41 22.92 15.78
N ALA A 167 -10.54 21.88 16.58
CA ALA A 167 -10.97 20.56 16.10
C ALA A 167 -12.29 20.57 15.29
N PRO A 168 -13.33 21.34 15.65
CA PRO A 168 -14.55 21.43 14.83
C PRO A 168 -14.32 22.06 13.45
N ALA A 169 -13.44 23.08 13.33
CA ALA A 169 -13.11 23.70 12.05
C ALA A 169 -12.30 22.75 11.17
N LEU A 170 -11.30 22.09 11.73
CA LEU A 170 -10.56 21.06 11.02
C LEU A 170 -11.45 19.90 10.56
N ALA A 171 -12.34 19.41 11.42
CA ALA A 171 -13.29 18.34 11.06
C ALA A 171 -14.20 18.76 9.89
N ALA A 172 -14.58 20.04 9.80
CA ALA A 172 -15.36 20.56 8.69
C ALA A 172 -14.58 20.56 7.36
N ILE A 173 -13.27 20.79 7.40
CA ILE A 173 -12.38 20.69 6.24
C ILE A 173 -12.21 19.21 5.86
N MET A 174 -11.85 18.33 6.81
CA MET A 174 -11.61 16.91 6.55
C MET A 174 -12.83 16.21 5.95
N ARG A 175 -14.04 16.61 6.32
CA ARG A 175 -15.28 16.07 5.71
C ARG A 175 -15.49 16.47 4.26
N GLN A 176 -14.73 17.40 3.72
CA GLN A 176 -14.81 17.83 2.32
C GLN A 176 -13.82 17.08 1.41
N TYR A 177 -12.83 16.39 1.97
CA TYR A 177 -12.00 15.50 1.19
C TYR A 177 -12.87 14.35 0.63
N ARG A 178 -12.72 14.04 -0.65
CA ARG A 178 -13.42 12.95 -1.32
C ARG A 178 -12.44 12.10 -2.10
N LEU A 179 -12.57 10.81 -1.96
CA LEU A 179 -11.95 9.82 -2.82
C LEU A 179 -13.07 8.92 -3.35
N GLU A 180 -13.29 8.95 -4.66
CA GLU A 180 -14.39 8.21 -5.27
C GLU A 180 -14.04 7.73 -6.69
N PRO A 181 -14.69 6.68 -7.20
CA PRO A 181 -14.53 6.27 -8.59
C PRO A 181 -14.91 7.38 -9.57
N TYR A 182 -14.13 7.54 -10.63
CA TYR A 182 -14.45 8.52 -11.68
C TYR A 182 -15.84 8.27 -12.28
N ALA A 183 -16.26 7.01 -12.44
CA ALA A 183 -17.60 6.67 -12.92
C ALA A 183 -18.71 7.36 -12.10
N VAL A 184 -18.57 7.40 -10.77
CA VAL A 184 -19.55 8.08 -9.89
C VAL A 184 -19.59 9.57 -10.18
N LEU A 185 -18.43 10.20 -10.33
CA LEU A 185 -18.34 11.62 -10.68
C LEU A 185 -18.95 11.91 -12.07
N ALA A 186 -18.84 10.97 -13.00
CA ALA A 186 -19.45 11.03 -14.32
C ALA A 186 -20.96 10.75 -14.33
N GLY A 187 -21.55 10.37 -13.20
CA GLY A 187 -22.97 10.07 -13.06
C GLY A 187 -23.35 8.60 -13.26
N ASP A 188 -22.36 7.73 -13.36
CA ASP A 188 -22.54 6.29 -13.51
C ASP A 188 -22.55 5.59 -12.12
N PRO A 189 -23.06 4.37 -12.00
CA PRO A 189 -22.93 3.58 -10.79
C PRO A 189 -21.47 3.30 -10.42
N ALA A 190 -21.16 3.24 -9.12
CA ALA A 190 -19.85 2.84 -8.66
C ALA A 190 -19.50 1.44 -9.21
N PRO A 191 -18.33 1.28 -9.87
CA PRO A 191 -17.92 -0.02 -10.36
C PRO A 191 -17.65 -0.98 -9.18
N ALA A 192 -18.04 -2.23 -9.34
CA ALA A 192 -17.70 -3.26 -8.37
C ALA A 192 -16.21 -3.57 -8.44
N LEU A 193 -15.57 -3.68 -7.27
CA LEU A 193 -14.19 -4.18 -7.20
C LEU A 193 -14.15 -5.63 -7.68
N PRO A 194 -13.20 -5.99 -8.55
CA PRO A 194 -12.98 -7.39 -8.91
C PRO A 194 -12.70 -8.23 -7.67
N ALA A 195 -13.30 -9.42 -7.61
CA ALA A 195 -13.02 -10.35 -6.53
C ALA A 195 -11.51 -10.67 -6.47
N TYR A 196 -10.97 -10.72 -5.29
CA TYR A 196 -9.59 -11.07 -5.04
C TYR A 196 -9.50 -11.93 -3.78
N ASP A 197 -8.75 -13.00 -3.86
CA ASP A 197 -8.51 -13.89 -2.71
C ASP A 197 -7.37 -13.29 -1.87
N TRP A 198 -7.73 -12.33 -1.01
CA TRP A 198 -6.77 -11.65 -0.14
C TRP A 198 -6.20 -12.63 0.88
N PRO A 199 -4.88 -12.92 0.87
CA PRO A 199 -4.29 -13.78 1.89
C PRO A 199 -4.58 -13.26 3.29
N HIS A 200 -5.03 -14.15 4.18
CA HIS A 200 -5.20 -13.78 5.58
C HIS A 200 -3.85 -13.35 6.15
N TRP A 201 -3.80 -12.13 6.73
CA TRP A 201 -2.55 -11.66 7.34
C TRP A 201 -2.25 -12.39 8.64
N ASP A 202 -1.03 -12.89 8.75
CA ASP A 202 -0.46 -13.53 9.92
C ASP A 202 0.96 -12.99 10.12
N ASP A 203 1.22 -12.38 11.28
CA ASP A 203 2.51 -11.77 11.59
C ASP A 203 3.66 -12.78 11.62
N GLU A 204 3.42 -14.03 12.02
CA GLU A 204 4.44 -15.08 12.02
C GLU A 204 4.71 -15.57 10.59
N ALA A 205 3.67 -15.82 9.81
CA ALA A 205 3.80 -16.22 8.40
C ALA A 205 4.51 -15.15 7.55
N SER A 206 4.39 -13.89 7.89
CA SER A 206 5.13 -12.81 7.20
C SER A 206 6.63 -12.77 7.54
N ARG A 207 7.08 -13.58 8.49
CA ARG A 207 8.45 -13.58 9.03
C ARG A 207 9.23 -14.86 8.78
N ASP A 208 8.65 -15.78 8.03
CA ASP A 208 9.25 -17.05 7.62
C ASP A 208 9.01 -17.30 6.13
N GLU A 209 9.27 -18.51 5.63
CA GLU A 209 9.16 -18.89 4.22
C GLU A 209 7.75 -18.70 3.64
N ARG A 210 6.72 -18.60 4.49
CA ARG A 210 5.33 -18.36 4.07
C ARG A 210 5.11 -16.95 3.52
N PHE A 211 6.08 -16.02 3.70
CA PHE A 211 6.04 -14.69 3.06
C PHE A 211 5.88 -14.79 1.54
N LEU A 212 6.36 -15.87 0.92
CA LEU A 212 6.23 -16.12 -0.52
C LEU A 212 4.77 -16.12 -0.97
N GLY A 213 3.84 -16.53 -0.10
CA GLY A 213 2.41 -16.48 -0.38
C GLY A 213 1.89 -15.05 -0.53
N TYR A 214 2.32 -14.15 0.34
CA TYR A 214 1.97 -12.73 0.24
C TYR A 214 2.61 -12.10 -0.99
N LEU A 215 3.91 -12.30 -1.20
CA LEU A 215 4.60 -11.76 -2.37
C LEU A 215 3.94 -12.19 -3.68
N ASN A 216 3.69 -13.49 -3.84
CA ASN A 216 3.05 -14.02 -5.05
C ASN A 216 1.62 -13.47 -5.25
N ALA A 217 0.88 -13.22 -4.17
CA ALA A 217 -0.43 -12.61 -4.24
C ALA A 217 -0.38 -11.12 -4.58
N LEU A 218 0.66 -10.39 -4.19
CA LEU A 218 0.77 -8.96 -4.42
C LEU A 218 1.37 -8.60 -5.79
N LEU A 219 2.26 -9.44 -6.32
CA LEU A 219 2.90 -9.20 -7.63
C LEU A 219 1.93 -8.96 -8.81
N PRO A 220 0.73 -9.61 -8.89
CA PRO A 220 -0.23 -9.29 -9.94
C PRO A 220 -0.80 -7.88 -9.89
N LEU A 221 -0.66 -7.18 -8.76
CA LEU A 221 -1.13 -5.81 -8.55
C LEU A 221 -0.07 -4.76 -8.92
N CYS A 222 1.11 -5.21 -9.34
CA CYS A 222 2.21 -4.36 -9.77
C CYS A 222 2.22 -4.23 -11.29
N GLN A 223 2.85 -3.18 -11.80
CA GLN A 223 3.12 -3.04 -13.23
C GLN A 223 3.99 -4.21 -13.75
N PRO A 224 4.05 -4.42 -15.07
CA PRO A 224 5.03 -5.32 -15.65
C PRO A 224 6.46 -4.94 -15.19
N PRO A 225 7.33 -5.93 -14.90
CA PRO A 225 8.69 -5.66 -14.42
C PRO A 225 9.46 -4.71 -15.33
N HIS A 226 10.19 -3.78 -14.73
CA HIS A 226 11.16 -2.99 -15.48
C HIS A 226 12.25 -3.88 -16.08
N PRO A 227 12.86 -3.48 -17.20
CA PRO A 227 13.97 -4.24 -17.79
C PRO A 227 15.09 -4.57 -16.78
N ASP A 228 15.39 -3.64 -15.87
CA ASP A 228 16.45 -3.76 -14.85
C ASP A 228 16.09 -4.78 -13.74
N GLU A 229 14.81 -5.10 -13.56
CA GLU A 229 14.34 -6.09 -12.58
C GLU A 229 14.30 -7.51 -13.14
N THR A 230 14.40 -7.67 -14.45
CA THR A 230 14.18 -8.96 -15.16
C THR A 230 15.07 -10.07 -14.62
N GLU A 231 16.38 -9.80 -14.45
CA GLU A 231 17.32 -10.81 -13.94
C GLU A 231 17.07 -11.15 -12.47
N MET A 232 16.74 -10.16 -11.66
CA MET A 232 16.41 -10.32 -10.24
C MET A 232 15.15 -11.20 -10.08
N LEU A 233 14.09 -10.87 -10.78
CA LEU A 233 12.83 -11.61 -10.72
C LEU A 233 12.97 -13.03 -11.32
N ALA A 234 13.74 -13.21 -12.38
CA ALA A 234 14.05 -14.53 -12.90
C ALA A 234 14.82 -15.39 -11.87
N ARG A 235 15.69 -14.77 -11.08
CA ARG A 235 16.38 -15.44 -9.98
C ARG A 235 15.39 -15.81 -8.85
N PHE A 236 14.49 -14.91 -8.48
CA PHE A 236 13.45 -15.19 -7.49
C PHE A 236 12.49 -16.30 -7.95
N ALA A 237 12.21 -16.40 -9.24
CA ALA A 237 11.37 -17.47 -9.80
C ALA A 237 11.96 -18.88 -9.53
N ARG A 238 13.27 -18.99 -9.35
CA ARG A 238 13.93 -20.27 -9.01
C ARG A 238 13.51 -20.81 -7.63
N ILE A 239 13.04 -19.95 -6.73
CA ILE A 239 12.51 -20.36 -5.42
C ILE A 239 10.97 -20.32 -5.36
N GLY A 240 10.30 -20.17 -6.51
CA GLY A 240 8.84 -20.22 -6.61
C GLY A 240 8.15 -18.88 -6.47
N VAL A 241 8.87 -17.76 -6.61
CA VAL A 241 8.27 -16.43 -6.71
C VAL A 241 7.69 -16.23 -8.11
N GLY A 242 6.47 -15.72 -8.18
CA GLY A 242 5.84 -15.34 -9.45
C GLY A 242 4.40 -14.87 -9.27
N PRO A 243 3.93 -13.96 -10.14
CA PRO A 243 2.61 -13.35 -10.02
C PRO A 243 1.49 -14.40 -9.93
N GLY A 244 0.73 -14.39 -8.82
CA GLY A 244 -0.40 -15.28 -8.59
C GLY A 244 -0.05 -16.77 -8.43
N LEU A 245 1.23 -17.13 -8.34
CA LEU A 245 1.63 -18.52 -8.14
C LEU A 245 1.26 -19.00 -6.72
N PRO A 246 0.73 -20.23 -6.56
CA PRO A 246 0.50 -20.77 -5.24
C PRO A 246 1.82 -21.03 -4.52
N ALA A 247 1.91 -20.60 -3.27
CA ALA A 247 3.08 -20.81 -2.40
C ALA A 247 2.76 -21.86 -1.33
N ASP A 248 2.56 -23.13 -1.76
CA ASP A 248 2.39 -24.26 -0.86
C ASP A 248 3.76 -24.68 -0.33
N VAL A 249 4.18 -24.05 0.76
CA VAL A 249 5.48 -24.31 1.41
C VAL A 249 5.48 -25.62 2.17
N ASP A 250 4.32 -26.12 2.58
CA ASP A 250 4.20 -27.39 3.30
C ASP A 250 4.50 -28.61 2.40
N ALA A 251 4.39 -28.43 1.08
CA ALA A 251 4.76 -29.45 0.10
C ALA A 251 6.28 -29.53 -0.17
N LEU A 252 7.08 -28.64 0.44
CA LEU A 252 8.55 -28.63 0.31
C LEU A 252 9.19 -29.60 1.31
N THR A 253 10.41 -30.05 0.97
CA THR A 253 11.23 -30.82 1.92
C THR A 253 11.70 -29.93 3.08
N ASP A 254 11.96 -30.51 4.23
CA ASP A 254 12.42 -29.77 5.42
C ASP A 254 13.71 -29.00 5.15
N ASP A 255 14.63 -29.56 4.36
CA ASP A 255 15.89 -28.92 4.00
C ASP A 255 15.67 -27.63 3.18
N VAL A 256 14.79 -27.68 2.19
CA VAL A 256 14.45 -26.48 1.35
C VAL A 256 13.71 -25.46 2.18
N ARG A 257 12.77 -25.87 3.01
CA ARG A 257 12.01 -25.00 3.88
C ARG A 257 12.93 -24.31 4.90
N GLY A 258 13.83 -25.07 5.51
CA GLY A 258 14.85 -24.53 6.41
C GLY A 258 15.79 -23.52 5.73
N ALA A 259 16.19 -23.78 4.48
CA ALA A 259 17.01 -22.83 3.73
C ALA A 259 16.27 -21.52 3.41
N LEU A 260 15.00 -21.60 3.03
CA LEU A 260 14.15 -20.41 2.82
C LEU A 260 14.01 -19.58 4.12
N SER A 261 13.68 -20.25 5.23
CA SER A 261 13.54 -19.59 6.54
C SER A 261 14.84 -18.94 7.01
N ASN A 262 16.00 -19.57 6.75
CA ASN A 262 17.30 -19.00 7.07
C ASN A 262 17.53 -17.68 6.29
N GLY A 263 17.24 -17.67 4.99
CA GLY A 263 17.36 -16.46 4.17
C GLY A 263 16.45 -15.33 4.67
N VAL A 264 15.23 -15.64 5.10
CA VAL A 264 14.32 -14.65 5.71
C VAL A 264 14.88 -14.12 7.03
N ALA A 265 15.45 -14.99 7.86
CA ALA A 265 16.05 -14.58 9.14
C ALA A 265 17.22 -13.61 8.93
N GLU A 266 18.12 -13.91 7.97
CA GLU A 266 19.22 -13.04 7.57
C GLU A 266 18.73 -11.69 7.04
N ALA A 267 17.70 -11.68 6.19
CA ALA A 267 17.09 -10.44 5.67
C ALA A 267 16.56 -9.56 6.80
N ARG A 268 15.86 -10.16 7.76
CA ARG A 268 15.28 -9.44 8.91
C ARG A 268 16.34 -8.86 9.84
N GLU A 269 17.45 -9.58 10.04
CA GLU A 269 18.58 -9.06 10.81
C GLU A 269 19.19 -7.82 10.11
N GLU A 270 19.39 -7.90 8.79
CA GLU A 270 19.88 -6.77 7.99
C GLU A 270 18.96 -5.55 8.05
N LEU A 271 17.65 -5.75 7.83
CA LEU A 271 16.65 -4.68 7.90
C LEU A 271 16.56 -4.05 9.30
N SER A 272 16.74 -4.84 10.37
CA SER A 272 16.75 -4.31 11.73
C SER A 272 18.03 -3.55 12.05
N GLY A 273 19.17 -3.96 11.52
CA GLY A 273 20.45 -3.25 11.64
C GLY A 273 20.48 -1.93 10.86
N ALA A 274 19.79 -1.84 9.74
CA ALA A 274 19.67 -0.61 8.97
C ALA A 274 18.79 0.46 9.64
N SER A 275 18.00 0.07 10.65
CA SER A 275 17.08 0.97 11.39
C SER A 275 17.73 1.55 12.65
N SER A 276 18.96 1.19 12.98
CA SER A 276 19.75 1.65 14.14
C SER A 276 20.79 2.71 13.72
#